data_dcb63b3307f7b62d9fe5abf745b00464
#
_entry.id   dcb63b3307f7b62d9fe5abf745b00464
#
_cell.length_a   1.000
_cell.length_b   1.000
_cell.length_c   1.000
_cell.angle_alpha   90.00
_cell.angle_beta   90.00
_cell.angle_gamma   90.00
#
_symmetry.space_group_name_H-M   'P 1'
#
loop_
_entity.id
_entity.type
_entity.pdbx_description
1 polymer ?
#
loop_
_entity_poly.entity_id
_entity_poly.type
_entity_poly.pdbx_seq_one_letter_code
_entity_poly.pdbx_strand_id
1 'polypeptide(L)'
;IFGGGDIFGDLFGGGSRRRNSNGPMRGADVRKSVRITFAESVKGTSKKIDIEFKDSCQKCNGTGAKPGTQPETCPKCGGKGQVVYTQQSFLGMVRNVQPCPDCNGTGKIIKEKCPDCHGSGYINTRKTIEVTIPAGIDNGQSVRIQGKGEPGVNGGPRGDLLVTVMISADPEFKRDGYNIMSDVVISYPTAVLGGEVKVKTCLLYTSPS
;
A
#
# COMPACT_ATOMS: atom_id res chain seq x y z
N ILE A 1 -0.88 34.08 34.17
CA ILE A 1 -0.94 32.88 35.04
C ILE A 1 -0.45 31.73 34.18
N PHE A 2 0.74 31.27 34.54
CA PHE A 2 1.53 30.27 33.82
C PHE A 2 0.95 28.85 34.05
N GLY A 3 0.56 28.16 33.03
CA GLY A 3 0.30 26.71 33.00
C GLY A 3 1.48 26.01 32.33
N GLY A 4 2.55 25.81 33.11
CA GLY A 4 3.64 24.95 32.70
C GLY A 4 3.40 23.56 33.27
N GLY A 5 3.25 22.58 32.41
CA GLY A 5 3.18 21.21 32.85
C GLY A 5 2.71 20.33 31.69
N ASP A 6 3.63 19.63 31.05
CA ASP A 6 3.49 18.34 30.44
C ASP A 6 4.56 18.01 29.39
N ILE A 7 5.57 18.86 29.23
CA ILE A 7 6.67 18.59 28.28
C ILE A 7 7.67 17.55 28.84
N PHE A 8 7.74 17.40 30.16
CA PHE A 8 8.66 16.46 30.80
C PHE A 8 8.13 15.03 30.95
N GLY A 9 6.82 14.84 30.93
CA GLY A 9 6.21 13.50 31.01
C GLY A 9 6.44 12.65 29.76
N ASP A 10 6.50 13.29 28.61
CA ASP A 10 6.66 12.61 27.32
C ASP A 10 8.12 12.24 27.01
N LEU A 11 9.08 12.95 27.63
CA LEU A 11 10.51 12.69 27.42
C LEU A 11 11.07 11.54 28.29
N PHE A 12 10.48 11.28 29.46
CA PHE A 12 10.94 10.23 30.39
C PHE A 12 9.96 9.09 30.63
N GLY A 13 8.71 9.18 30.14
CA GLY A 13 7.66 8.15 30.30
C GLY A 13 7.49 7.21 29.12
N GLY A 14 8.30 7.33 28.08
CA GLY A 14 8.26 6.46 26.90
C GLY A 14 8.79 5.07 27.19
N GLY A 15 8.04 4.27 27.93
CA GLY A 15 8.17 2.82 27.92
C GLY A 15 7.96 2.35 26.49
N SER A 16 9.03 2.30 25.67
CA SER A 16 9.02 1.68 24.37
C SER A 16 8.54 0.23 24.58
N ARG A 17 7.26 -0.01 24.32
CA ARG A 17 6.73 -1.38 24.22
C ARG A 17 7.65 -2.08 23.24
N ARG A 18 8.54 -2.92 23.76
CA ARG A 18 9.42 -3.78 22.97
C ARG A 18 8.53 -4.52 22.00
N ARG A 19 8.47 -4.04 20.76
CA ARG A 19 7.82 -4.76 19.67
C ARG A 19 8.53 -6.09 19.57
N ASN A 20 7.81 -7.15 19.91
CA ASN A 20 8.29 -8.51 19.74
C ASN A 20 8.57 -8.67 18.25
N SER A 21 9.84 -8.70 17.85
CA SER A 21 10.24 -8.76 16.44
C SER A 21 9.71 -10.01 15.71
N ASN A 22 9.30 -11.02 16.47
CA ASN A 22 8.71 -12.26 15.96
C ASN A 22 7.18 -12.31 16.10
N GLY A 23 6.52 -11.22 16.50
CA GLY A 23 5.06 -11.13 16.52
C GLY A 23 4.46 -11.08 15.10
N PRO A 24 3.13 -11.32 15.00
CA PRO A 24 2.41 -11.14 13.73
C PRO A 24 2.59 -9.71 13.23
N MET A 25 3.09 -9.55 12.00
CA MET A 25 3.29 -8.25 11.37
C MET A 25 2.43 -8.17 10.11
N ARG A 26 1.76 -7.02 9.94
CA ARG A 26 0.98 -6.76 8.75
C ARG A 26 1.89 -6.69 7.52
N GLY A 27 1.42 -7.24 6.40
CA GLY A 27 2.07 -7.16 5.11
C GLY A 27 2.15 -5.72 4.58
N ALA A 28 3.08 -5.49 3.66
CA ALA A 28 3.24 -4.19 3.02
C ALA A 28 2.06 -3.88 2.08
N ASP A 29 1.72 -2.60 2.00
CA ASP A 29 0.73 -2.12 1.04
C ASP A 29 1.38 -2.01 -0.34
N VAL A 30 0.67 -2.49 -1.37
CA VAL A 30 1.10 -2.41 -2.77
C VAL A 30 0.50 -1.17 -3.39
N ARG A 31 1.32 -0.40 -4.11
CA ARG A 31 0.87 0.80 -4.81
C ARG A 31 0.95 0.60 -6.31
N LYS A 32 -0.10 0.98 -7.03
CA LYS A 32 -0.16 0.94 -8.49
C LYS A 32 -0.87 2.18 -9.00
N SER A 33 -0.48 2.69 -10.15
CA SER A 33 -1.22 3.76 -10.85
C SER A 33 -2.02 3.16 -12.00
N VAL A 34 -3.20 3.72 -12.22
CA VAL A 34 -4.05 3.40 -13.37
C VAL A 34 -4.40 4.68 -14.10
N ARG A 35 -4.34 4.65 -15.43
CA ARG A 35 -4.73 5.79 -16.25
C ARG A 35 -6.15 5.58 -16.79
N ILE A 36 -6.97 6.61 -16.64
CA ILE A 36 -8.35 6.65 -17.13
C ILE A 36 -8.56 7.91 -17.97
N THR A 37 -9.58 7.89 -18.81
CA THR A 37 -10.01 9.06 -19.58
C THR A 37 -10.85 9.99 -18.70
N PHE A 38 -11.02 11.23 -19.15
CA PHE A 38 -11.86 12.21 -18.49
C PHE A 38 -13.32 11.70 -18.37
N ALA A 39 -13.88 11.16 -19.47
CA ALA A 39 -15.23 10.59 -19.47
C ALA A 39 -15.41 9.43 -18.48
N GLU A 40 -14.41 8.56 -18.33
CA GLU A 40 -14.42 7.48 -17.35
C GLU A 40 -14.36 8.03 -15.92
N SER A 41 -13.66 9.14 -15.68
CA SER A 41 -13.60 9.75 -14.35
C SER A 41 -14.95 10.33 -13.91
N VAL A 42 -15.72 10.87 -14.86
CA VAL A 42 -17.06 11.41 -14.60
C VAL A 42 -18.10 10.32 -14.37
N LYS A 43 -18.10 9.28 -15.20
CA LYS A 43 -19.10 8.18 -15.15
C LYS A 43 -18.74 7.09 -14.14
N GLY A 44 -17.49 6.99 -13.75
CA GLY A 44 -16.94 5.82 -13.08
C GLY A 44 -16.66 4.70 -14.07
N THR A 45 -15.79 3.80 -13.70
CA THR A 45 -15.40 2.65 -14.54
C THR A 45 -14.84 1.53 -13.69
N SER A 46 -14.82 0.31 -14.25
CA SER A 46 -14.08 -0.81 -13.69
C SER A 46 -12.94 -1.19 -14.63
N LYS A 47 -11.72 -1.25 -14.12
CA LYS A 47 -10.53 -1.62 -14.89
C LYS A 47 -9.83 -2.82 -14.28
N LYS A 48 -9.37 -3.72 -15.13
CA LYS A 48 -8.49 -4.82 -14.76
C LYS A 48 -7.05 -4.33 -14.78
N ILE A 49 -6.36 -4.48 -13.67
CA ILE A 49 -4.96 -4.11 -13.54
C ILE A 49 -4.12 -5.32 -13.14
N ASP A 50 -2.97 -5.45 -13.76
CA ASP A 50 -1.99 -6.47 -13.40
C ASP A 50 -1.06 -5.92 -12.33
N ILE A 51 -0.97 -6.63 -11.24
CA ILE A 51 -0.07 -6.30 -10.15
C ILE A 51 0.91 -7.45 -9.92
N GLU A 52 2.13 -7.08 -9.65
CA GLU A 52 3.19 -8.00 -9.22
C GLU A 52 3.52 -7.70 -7.76
N PHE A 53 3.45 -8.71 -6.94
CA PHE A 53 3.77 -8.60 -5.52
C PHE A 53 4.24 -9.95 -4.98
N LYS A 54 4.89 -9.92 -3.84
CA LYS A 54 5.24 -11.13 -3.12
C LYS A 54 3.99 -11.77 -2.56
N ASP A 55 3.79 -13.06 -2.82
CA ASP A 55 2.72 -13.85 -2.21
C ASP A 55 3.30 -15.04 -1.46
N SER A 56 2.54 -15.60 -0.53
CA SER A 56 2.97 -16.78 0.21
C SER A 56 3.19 -17.95 -0.74
N CYS A 57 4.30 -18.62 -0.61
CA CYS A 57 4.59 -19.82 -1.38
C CYS A 57 3.56 -20.90 -1.04
N GLN A 58 2.78 -21.32 -2.01
CA GLN A 58 1.74 -22.32 -1.82
C GLN A 58 2.31 -23.70 -1.46
N LYS A 59 3.51 -24.03 -1.91
CA LYS A 59 4.14 -25.31 -1.68
C LYS A 59 4.57 -25.53 -0.22
N CYS A 60 5.04 -24.49 0.43
CA CYS A 60 5.44 -24.53 1.83
C CYS A 60 4.51 -23.73 2.76
N ASN A 61 3.41 -23.18 2.26
CA ASN A 61 2.48 -22.34 3.00
C ASN A 61 3.17 -21.19 3.78
N GLY A 62 4.16 -20.57 3.15
CA GLY A 62 4.89 -19.47 3.75
C GLY A 62 5.96 -19.83 4.78
N THR A 63 6.19 -21.11 5.07
CA THR A 63 7.19 -21.56 6.07
C THR A 63 8.62 -21.46 5.57
N GLY A 64 8.83 -21.49 4.26
CA GLY A 64 10.14 -21.58 3.63
C GLY A 64 10.80 -22.97 3.70
N ALA A 65 10.26 -23.89 4.49
CA ALA A 65 10.76 -25.25 4.60
C ALA A 65 10.19 -26.15 3.49
N LYS A 66 10.92 -27.20 3.14
CA LYS A 66 10.47 -28.22 2.19
C LYS A 66 9.17 -28.87 2.68
N PRO A 67 8.20 -29.16 1.80
CA PRO A 67 6.99 -29.87 2.18
C PRO A 67 7.29 -31.16 2.95
N GLY A 68 6.63 -31.34 4.09
CA GLY A 68 6.90 -32.46 5.00
C GLY A 68 7.95 -32.20 6.09
N THR A 69 8.65 -31.06 6.03
CA THR A 69 9.58 -30.62 7.07
C THR A 69 9.09 -29.33 7.72
N GLN A 70 9.49 -29.10 8.96
CA GLN A 70 9.13 -27.89 9.70
C GLN A 70 10.38 -27.08 10.06
N PRO A 71 10.27 -25.74 10.12
CA PRO A 71 11.35 -24.91 10.63
C PRO A 71 11.60 -25.23 12.11
N GLU A 72 12.85 -25.42 12.49
CA GLU A 72 13.25 -25.65 13.88
C GLU A 72 13.47 -24.34 14.61
N THR A 73 13.23 -24.33 15.92
CA THR A 73 13.55 -23.16 16.75
C THR A 73 15.05 -22.95 16.80
N CYS A 74 15.52 -21.73 16.52
CA CYS A 74 16.93 -21.40 16.59
C CYS A 74 17.47 -21.61 18.02
N PRO A 75 18.44 -22.49 18.24
CA PRO A 75 18.98 -22.79 19.56
C PRO A 75 19.69 -21.60 20.19
N LYS A 76 20.36 -20.76 19.37
CA LYS A 76 21.14 -19.63 19.85
C LYS A 76 20.31 -18.51 20.47
N CYS A 77 19.16 -18.21 19.89
CA CYS A 77 18.27 -17.17 20.40
C CYS A 77 17.00 -17.71 21.08
N GLY A 78 16.81 -19.04 21.12
CA GLY A 78 15.62 -19.67 21.68
C GLY A 78 14.32 -19.21 21.03
N GLY A 79 14.33 -18.98 19.71
CA GLY A 79 13.18 -18.50 18.95
C GLY A 79 12.94 -16.99 18.98
N LYS A 80 13.72 -16.24 19.77
CA LYS A 80 13.53 -14.76 19.92
C LYS A 80 13.95 -13.95 18.71
N GLY A 81 14.77 -14.51 17.82
CA GLY A 81 15.31 -13.79 16.66
C GLY A 81 16.39 -12.77 17.00
N GLN A 82 16.63 -12.49 18.26
CA GLN A 82 17.58 -11.49 18.73
C GLN A 82 18.47 -12.07 19.81
N VAL A 83 19.70 -11.58 19.86
CA VAL A 83 20.67 -11.86 20.94
C VAL A 83 21.04 -10.56 21.63
N VAL A 84 21.21 -10.65 22.93
CA VAL A 84 21.56 -9.48 23.76
C VAL A 84 23.03 -9.61 24.14
N TYR A 85 23.86 -8.68 23.70
CA TYR A 85 25.22 -8.55 24.14
C TYR A 85 25.30 -7.50 25.24
N THR A 86 25.82 -7.88 26.40
CA THR A 86 26.08 -6.93 27.48
C THR A 86 27.56 -6.58 27.43
N GLN A 87 27.86 -5.32 27.19
CA GLN A 87 29.21 -4.79 27.22
C GLN A 87 29.37 -3.87 28.45
N GLN A 88 30.43 -4.06 29.16
CA GLN A 88 30.80 -3.17 30.25
C GLN A 88 31.50 -1.93 29.66
N SER A 89 30.88 -0.78 29.79
CA SER A 89 31.42 0.50 29.37
C SER A 89 31.85 1.28 30.61
N PHE A 90 32.70 2.30 30.44
CA PHE A 90 33.14 3.21 31.50
C PHE A 90 31.95 3.90 32.22
N LEU A 91 30.83 4.04 31.57
CA LEU A 91 29.59 4.64 32.09
C LEU A 91 28.56 3.61 32.58
N GLY A 92 28.93 2.33 32.70
CA GLY A 92 28.02 1.28 33.16
C GLY A 92 27.81 0.14 32.16
N MET A 93 26.88 -0.76 32.45
CA MET A 93 26.52 -1.88 31.58
C MET A 93 25.60 -1.42 30.43
N VAL A 94 26.10 -1.51 29.20
CA VAL A 94 25.31 -1.25 28.00
C VAL A 94 24.79 -2.58 27.43
N ARG A 95 23.48 -2.70 27.29
CA ARG A 95 22.82 -3.84 26.63
C ARG A 95 22.57 -3.50 25.17
N ASN A 96 23.25 -4.19 24.27
CA ASN A 96 23.06 -4.06 22.83
C ASN A 96 22.26 -5.26 22.32
N VAL A 97 21.13 -4.99 21.67
CA VAL A 97 20.25 -6.01 21.09
C VAL A 97 20.53 -6.06 19.60
N GLN A 98 20.96 -7.21 19.11
CA GLN A 98 21.26 -7.43 17.68
C GLN A 98 20.44 -8.60 17.13
N PRO A 99 20.13 -8.59 15.81
CA PRO A 99 19.55 -9.75 15.16
C PRO A 99 20.44 -10.98 15.37
N CYS A 100 19.85 -12.12 15.66
CA CYS A 100 20.59 -13.37 15.81
C CYS A 100 21.28 -13.73 14.50
N PRO A 101 22.61 -13.90 14.46
CA PRO A 101 23.33 -14.17 13.23
C PRO A 101 23.00 -15.53 12.61
N ASP A 102 22.62 -16.52 13.41
CA ASP A 102 22.35 -17.86 12.92
C ASP A 102 21.00 -17.98 12.21
N CYS A 103 20.00 -17.23 12.64
CA CYS A 103 18.66 -17.21 12.02
C CYS A 103 18.33 -15.89 11.32
N ASN A 104 19.25 -14.93 11.26
CA ASN A 104 19.06 -13.61 10.66
C ASN A 104 17.78 -12.90 11.13
N GLY A 105 17.48 -13.02 12.42
CA GLY A 105 16.32 -12.36 13.03
C GLY A 105 15.02 -13.13 12.98
N THR A 106 14.93 -14.25 12.26
CA THR A 106 13.68 -15.01 12.09
C THR A 106 13.29 -15.86 13.33
N GLY A 107 14.24 -16.19 14.19
CA GLY A 107 14.04 -17.08 15.32
C GLY A 107 13.94 -18.55 14.94
N LYS A 108 13.99 -18.89 13.66
CA LYS A 108 13.82 -20.25 13.13
C LYS A 108 14.96 -20.59 12.17
N ILE A 109 15.32 -21.88 12.12
CA ILE A 109 16.32 -22.42 11.21
C ILE A 109 15.65 -23.43 10.28
N ILE A 110 15.86 -23.29 8.99
CA ILE A 110 15.35 -24.18 7.96
C ILE A 110 16.51 -25.06 7.47
N LYS A 111 16.48 -26.37 7.81
CA LYS A 111 17.47 -27.34 7.36
C LYS A 111 17.30 -27.66 5.88
N GLU A 112 16.07 -27.96 5.47
CA GLU A 112 15.75 -28.25 4.08
C GLU A 112 14.88 -27.12 3.53
N LYS A 113 15.44 -26.36 2.59
CA LYS A 113 14.75 -25.21 1.97
C LYS A 113 13.71 -25.70 0.95
N CYS A 114 12.58 -25.02 0.90
CA CYS A 114 11.59 -25.22 -0.15
C CYS A 114 12.22 -24.93 -1.54
N PRO A 115 12.07 -25.82 -2.52
CA PRO A 115 12.71 -25.63 -3.83
C PRO A 115 12.14 -24.45 -4.62
N ASP A 116 10.88 -24.05 -4.38
CA ASP A 116 10.22 -23.00 -5.14
C ASP A 116 10.55 -21.60 -4.60
N CYS A 117 10.60 -21.43 -3.29
CA CYS A 117 10.90 -20.14 -2.67
C CYS A 117 12.30 -20.02 -2.09
N HIS A 118 13.12 -21.08 -2.19
CA HIS A 118 14.50 -21.13 -1.72
C HIS A 118 14.68 -20.71 -0.24
N GLY A 119 13.67 -20.99 0.58
CA GLY A 119 13.69 -20.70 2.02
C GLY A 119 13.08 -19.36 2.41
N SER A 120 12.68 -18.52 1.44
CA SER A 120 12.06 -17.20 1.74
C SER A 120 10.64 -17.30 2.25
N GLY A 121 9.91 -18.38 1.92
CA GLY A 121 8.49 -18.52 2.20
C GLY A 121 7.59 -17.74 1.24
N TYR A 122 8.15 -16.92 0.34
CA TYR A 122 7.40 -16.05 -0.57
C TYR A 122 7.86 -16.24 -2.01
N ILE A 123 6.94 -16.04 -2.95
CA ILE A 123 7.17 -16.05 -4.40
C ILE A 123 6.61 -14.78 -5.02
N ASN A 124 7.24 -14.30 -6.08
CA ASN A 124 6.67 -13.21 -6.87
C ASN A 124 5.54 -13.77 -7.72
N THR A 125 4.35 -13.20 -7.54
CA THR A 125 3.15 -13.63 -8.26
C THR A 125 2.55 -12.42 -8.98
N ARG A 126 2.10 -12.66 -10.22
CA ARG A 126 1.31 -11.69 -10.99
C ARG A 126 -0.16 -12.06 -10.87
N LYS A 127 -0.99 -11.10 -10.47
CA LYS A 127 -2.44 -11.27 -10.39
C LYS A 127 -3.13 -10.10 -11.07
N THR A 128 -4.18 -10.42 -11.84
CA THR A 128 -5.09 -9.42 -12.41
C THR A 128 -6.20 -9.16 -11.42
N ILE A 129 -6.37 -7.92 -11.01
CA ILE A 129 -7.42 -7.48 -10.08
C ILE A 129 -8.32 -6.48 -10.79
N GLU A 130 -9.61 -6.67 -10.67
CA GLU A 130 -10.61 -5.71 -11.12
C GLU A 130 -10.78 -4.63 -10.05
N VAL A 131 -10.62 -3.38 -10.47
CA VAL A 131 -10.71 -2.20 -9.61
C VAL A 131 -11.86 -1.35 -10.08
N THR A 132 -12.84 -1.16 -9.21
CA THR A 132 -13.97 -0.26 -9.46
C THR A 132 -13.57 1.16 -9.04
N ILE A 133 -13.61 2.07 -9.98
CA ILE A 133 -13.29 3.48 -9.80
C ILE A 133 -14.62 4.24 -9.73
N PRO A 134 -14.92 4.92 -8.62
CA PRO A 134 -16.18 5.64 -8.46
C PRO A 134 -16.26 6.83 -9.41
N ALA A 135 -17.49 7.22 -9.77
CA ALA A 135 -17.76 8.42 -10.52
C ALA A 135 -17.32 9.68 -9.75
N GLY A 136 -16.82 10.68 -10.48
CA GLY A 136 -16.40 11.94 -9.90
C GLY A 136 -15.02 11.92 -9.24
N ILE A 137 -14.24 10.85 -9.38
CA ILE A 137 -12.89 10.75 -8.82
C ILE A 137 -11.98 11.86 -9.35
N ASP A 138 -11.10 12.38 -8.49
CA ASP A 138 -10.11 13.38 -8.86
C ASP A 138 -8.77 12.77 -9.28
N ASN A 139 -8.02 13.54 -10.07
CA ASN A 139 -6.67 13.15 -10.47
C ASN A 139 -5.77 13.03 -9.24
N GLY A 140 -5.03 11.93 -9.14
CA GLY A 140 -4.15 11.65 -8.02
C GLY A 140 -4.84 11.03 -6.80
N GLN A 141 -6.16 10.90 -6.79
CA GLN A 141 -6.86 10.16 -5.73
C GLN A 141 -6.54 8.67 -5.79
N SER A 142 -6.56 8.03 -4.63
CA SER A 142 -6.26 6.60 -4.53
C SER A 142 -7.46 5.81 -4.03
N VAL A 143 -7.78 4.74 -4.74
CA VAL A 143 -8.76 3.74 -4.33
C VAL A 143 -8.06 2.65 -3.54
N ARG A 144 -8.53 2.36 -2.33
CA ARG A 144 -7.98 1.33 -1.45
C ARG A 144 -8.78 0.04 -1.56
N ILE A 145 -8.09 -1.06 -1.84
CA ILE A 145 -8.67 -2.40 -1.88
C ILE A 145 -8.04 -3.21 -0.76
N GLN A 146 -8.85 -3.52 0.25
CA GLN A 146 -8.39 -4.19 1.46
C GLN A 146 -7.91 -5.62 1.20
N GLY A 147 -6.82 -6.00 1.88
CA GLY A 147 -6.29 -7.36 1.86
C GLY A 147 -5.73 -7.83 0.52
N LYS A 148 -5.52 -6.93 -0.45
CA LYS A 148 -4.93 -7.24 -1.77
C LYS A 148 -3.45 -6.83 -1.89
N GLY A 149 -2.83 -6.46 -0.76
CA GLY A 149 -1.39 -6.21 -0.67
C GLY A 149 -0.56 -7.47 -0.41
N GLU A 150 0.68 -7.29 0.01
CA GLU A 150 1.58 -8.39 0.36
C GLU A 150 1.10 -9.16 1.59
N PRO A 151 1.44 -10.46 1.70
CA PRO A 151 1.10 -11.25 2.89
C PRO A 151 1.84 -10.72 4.11
N GLY A 152 1.21 -10.84 5.26
CA GLY A 152 1.84 -10.54 6.54
C GLY A 152 2.89 -11.58 6.92
N VAL A 153 3.77 -11.20 7.83
CA VAL A 153 4.80 -12.07 8.38
C VAL A 153 4.30 -12.68 9.69
N ASN A 154 4.71 -13.91 9.98
CA ASN A 154 4.36 -14.65 11.21
C ASN A 154 2.83 -14.71 11.48
N GLY A 155 2.03 -14.92 10.44
CA GLY A 155 0.57 -15.01 10.56
C GLY A 155 -0.13 -13.65 10.68
N GLY A 156 0.56 -12.55 10.40
CA GLY A 156 -0.04 -11.23 10.35
C GLY A 156 -1.02 -11.06 9.16
N PRO A 157 -1.92 -10.07 9.21
CA PRO A 157 -2.85 -9.79 8.13
C PRO A 157 -2.13 -9.28 6.88
N ARG A 158 -2.75 -9.46 5.73
CA ARG A 158 -2.24 -8.90 4.47
C ARG A 158 -2.29 -7.37 4.50
N GLY A 159 -1.43 -6.74 3.70
CA GLY A 159 -1.52 -5.33 3.36
C GLY A 159 -2.68 -5.04 2.39
N ASP A 160 -2.79 -3.81 1.97
CA ASP A 160 -3.81 -3.35 1.04
C ASP A 160 -3.21 -2.98 -0.32
N LEU A 161 -4.05 -2.94 -1.34
CA LEU A 161 -3.69 -2.40 -2.64
C LEU A 161 -4.22 -0.96 -2.73
N LEU A 162 -3.32 -0.02 -2.99
CA LEU A 162 -3.62 1.38 -3.22
C LEU A 162 -3.45 1.67 -4.71
N VAL A 163 -4.56 1.97 -5.38
CA VAL A 163 -4.58 2.29 -6.81
C VAL A 163 -4.76 3.78 -6.98
N THR A 164 -3.69 4.47 -7.38
CA THR A 164 -3.73 5.91 -7.66
C THR A 164 -4.26 6.12 -9.07
N VAL A 165 -5.31 6.91 -9.19
CA VAL A 165 -5.96 7.21 -10.47
C VAL A 165 -5.30 8.42 -11.10
N MET A 166 -4.88 8.26 -12.35
CA MET A 166 -4.34 9.35 -13.18
C MET A 166 -5.32 9.61 -14.33
N ILE A 167 -5.86 10.81 -14.40
CA ILE A 167 -6.81 11.21 -15.44
C ILE A 167 -6.03 11.80 -16.60
N SER A 168 -6.26 11.26 -17.81
CA SER A 168 -5.70 11.84 -19.02
C SER A 168 -6.38 13.17 -19.32
N ALA A 169 -5.59 14.17 -19.74
CA ALA A 169 -6.15 15.44 -20.18
C ALA A 169 -7.10 15.23 -21.35
N ASP A 170 -8.21 15.95 -21.33
CA ASP A 170 -9.18 15.98 -22.42
C ASP A 170 -9.01 17.29 -23.21
N PRO A 171 -9.08 17.26 -24.54
CA PRO A 171 -8.93 18.49 -25.34
C PRO A 171 -10.12 19.45 -25.22
N GLU A 172 -11.32 18.94 -24.96
CA GLU A 172 -12.56 19.74 -24.93
C GLU A 172 -12.96 20.15 -23.50
N PHE A 173 -12.60 19.32 -22.50
CA PHE A 173 -13.06 19.50 -21.12
C PHE A 173 -11.90 19.73 -20.15
N LYS A 174 -12.07 20.71 -19.29
CA LYS A 174 -11.17 20.98 -18.15
C LYS A 174 -12.00 20.91 -16.87
N ARG A 175 -11.44 20.31 -15.85
CA ARG A 175 -12.07 20.25 -14.53
C ARG A 175 -11.43 21.24 -13.58
N ASP A 176 -12.27 22.00 -12.90
CA ASP A 176 -11.89 22.87 -11.81
C ASP A 176 -12.77 22.57 -10.60
N GLY A 177 -12.23 21.78 -9.67
CA GLY A 177 -12.98 21.26 -8.52
C GLY A 177 -14.19 20.42 -8.95
N TYR A 178 -15.39 20.91 -8.70
CA TYR A 178 -16.64 20.27 -9.09
C TYR A 178 -17.19 20.75 -10.44
N ASN A 179 -16.59 21.79 -11.01
CA ASN A 179 -17.04 22.38 -12.26
C ASN A 179 -16.30 21.77 -13.45
N ILE A 180 -17.01 21.64 -14.56
CA ILE A 180 -16.43 21.24 -15.84
C ILE A 180 -16.55 22.44 -16.77
N MET A 181 -15.41 22.86 -17.31
CA MET A 181 -15.31 23.97 -18.24
C MET A 181 -15.06 23.44 -19.65
N SER A 182 -15.70 24.06 -20.63
CA SER A 182 -15.44 23.81 -22.05
C SER A 182 -15.46 25.14 -22.82
N ASP A 183 -14.62 25.24 -23.83
CA ASP A 183 -14.54 26.40 -24.67
C ASP A 183 -15.38 26.17 -25.94
N VAL A 184 -16.29 27.11 -26.25
CA VAL A 184 -17.14 27.05 -27.44
C VAL A 184 -16.91 28.26 -28.30
N VAL A 185 -16.57 28.04 -29.56
CA VAL A 185 -16.36 29.11 -30.52
C VAL A 185 -17.69 29.47 -31.17
N ILE A 186 -18.10 30.72 -31.07
CA ILE A 186 -19.30 31.27 -31.69
C ILE A 186 -18.96 32.32 -32.73
N SER A 187 -19.83 32.49 -33.74
CA SER A 187 -19.64 33.54 -34.73
C SER A 187 -19.99 34.92 -34.17
N TYR A 188 -19.34 35.97 -34.66
CA TYR A 188 -19.65 37.33 -34.26
C TYR A 188 -21.13 37.73 -34.43
N PRO A 189 -21.79 37.42 -35.58
CA PRO A 189 -23.23 37.67 -35.68
C PRO A 189 -24.08 36.99 -34.63
N THR A 190 -23.76 35.74 -34.29
CA THR A 190 -24.48 34.98 -33.22
C THR A 190 -24.27 35.64 -31.85
N ALA A 191 -23.08 36.18 -31.58
CA ALA A 191 -22.80 36.87 -30.32
C ALA A 191 -23.56 38.19 -30.17
N VAL A 192 -23.76 38.93 -31.28
CA VAL A 192 -24.39 40.27 -31.29
C VAL A 192 -25.93 40.15 -31.38
N LEU A 193 -26.43 39.30 -32.29
CA LEU A 193 -27.87 39.19 -32.59
C LEU A 193 -28.59 38.17 -31.73
N GLY A 194 -27.85 37.38 -30.96
CA GLY A 194 -28.36 36.23 -30.26
C GLY A 194 -28.48 35.01 -31.16
N GLY A 195 -28.65 33.88 -30.57
CA GLY A 195 -28.83 32.60 -31.28
C GLY A 195 -28.61 31.39 -30.35
N GLU A 196 -28.95 30.23 -30.82
CA GLU A 196 -28.73 28.98 -30.12
C GLU A 196 -27.36 28.37 -30.48
N VAL A 197 -26.64 27.94 -29.48
CA VAL A 197 -25.35 27.25 -29.64
C VAL A 197 -25.44 25.87 -29.01
N LYS A 198 -25.12 24.82 -29.76
CA LYS A 198 -25.06 23.46 -29.25
C LYS A 198 -23.72 23.24 -28.56
N VAL A 199 -23.77 23.00 -27.26
CA VAL A 199 -22.60 22.71 -26.43
C VAL A 199 -22.54 21.22 -26.15
N LYS A 200 -21.38 20.62 -26.37
CA LYS A 200 -21.16 19.22 -25.92
C LYS A 200 -21.03 19.22 -24.39
N THR A 201 -21.63 18.25 -23.76
CA THR A 201 -21.45 18.00 -22.34
C THR A 201 -20.77 16.65 -22.12
N CYS A 202 -20.08 16.48 -21.03
CA CYS A 202 -19.43 15.22 -20.66
C CYS A 202 -20.42 14.10 -20.31
N LEU A 203 -21.66 14.47 -19.96
CA LEU A 203 -22.80 13.56 -19.82
C LEU A 203 -23.65 13.77 -21.07
N LEU A 204 -23.89 12.70 -21.84
CA LEU A 204 -24.58 12.69 -23.14
C LEU A 204 -26.02 13.24 -23.14
N TYR A 205 -26.46 13.89 -22.09
CA TYR A 205 -27.78 14.51 -21.99
C TYR A 205 -27.64 16.00 -21.72
N THR A 206 -27.88 16.79 -22.77
CA THR A 206 -28.19 18.20 -22.64
C THR A 206 -29.57 18.35 -22.01
N SER A 207 -29.66 18.93 -20.81
CA SER A 207 -30.89 19.57 -20.40
C SER A 207 -30.91 20.92 -21.11
N PRO A 208 -31.92 21.25 -21.92
CA PRO A 208 -32.09 22.62 -22.39
C PRO A 208 -32.48 23.46 -21.17
N SER A 209 -31.71 24.49 -20.89
CA SER A 209 -32.11 25.60 -20.01
C SER A 209 -32.85 26.63 -20.82
#